data_b2021c3f889705a9e18d5e0f247328b8
#
_entry.id   b2021c3f889705a9e18d5e0f247328b8
#
_cell.length_a   1.000
_cell.length_b   1.000
_cell.length_c   1.000
_cell.angle_alpha   90.00
_cell.angle_beta   90.00
_cell.angle_gamma   90.00
#
_symmetry.space_group_name_H-M   'P 1'
#
loop_
_entity.id
_entity.type
_entity.pdbx_description
1 polymer ?
#
loop_
_entity_poly.entity_id
_entity_poly.type
_entity_poly.pdbx_seq_one_letter_code
_entity_poly.pdbx_strand_id
1 'polypeptide(L)'
;MLYTQTQRGRRMLEATSIHTPTDLPPRLVNYVTKRDGTTKDFDDTKITRAVDNAMRGTGIKSKTLSSEITGAVVAQINEEAEDVIVDVDAVHKTVENVIMDMGLHDLAREYILFRFNNKPDIFRKRAALKPYEYPQLVEYTDAIRHSYWVHTEFNYSSDIQDMKVRMKPEEVEIVKKAMLAISQIEVAVKTFWSKIGDRFPKPEVAAVGITFGESEVRHADAYSNLIEIMGLNEEFEKVVEVPAMKKRIAYLEQSIGSPADDKDYFHKIILFSMFVENVSLFSQFLIMMAFNKHKNVLKGISNAVEATSKEEDIHARFGFELVNIIREENPDWFNKDSNAEVNRLCRDAFKAESAIVDWIYDDYDLDFLPKATVKEFLKHRFNQSLKAIDMKPLYEVDAEAIASTEWFVEEILSTKNVDFFVKRSTAYSKKTKAFTEDDLF
;
A
#
# COMPACT_ATOMS: atom_id res chain seq x y z
N MET A 1 23.60 70.16 -20.66
CA MET A 1 24.57 69.16 -21.12
C MET A 1 23.79 67.92 -21.52
N LEU A 2 23.93 67.61 -22.80
CA LEU A 2 23.18 66.60 -23.55
C LEU A 2 23.50 65.18 -23.06
N TYR A 3 22.49 64.36 -22.97
CA TYR A 3 22.61 62.90 -22.98
C TYR A 3 21.89 62.34 -24.21
N THR A 4 22.70 61.77 -25.07
CA THR A 4 22.29 61.12 -26.30
C THR A 4 21.71 59.74 -26.02
N GLN A 5 20.50 59.52 -26.52
CA GLN A 5 19.86 58.24 -26.66
C GLN A 5 20.51 57.42 -27.77
N THR A 6 20.94 56.21 -27.44
CA THR A 6 21.35 55.22 -28.45
C THR A 6 20.13 54.33 -28.72
N GLN A 7 19.58 54.46 -29.90
CA GLN A 7 18.63 53.51 -30.50
C GLN A 7 19.36 52.20 -30.82
N ARG A 8 18.87 51.10 -30.35
CA ARG A 8 19.13 49.76 -30.90
C ARG A 8 17.85 49.09 -31.31
N GLY A 9 17.66 49.04 -32.57
CA GLY A 9 17.18 48.01 -33.46
C GLY A 9 15.90 47.27 -33.10
N ARG A 10 14.72 47.84 -33.45
CA ARG A 10 13.57 47.01 -33.79
C ARG A 10 13.88 46.29 -35.11
N ARG A 11 14.16 45.00 -35.06
CA ARG A 11 13.97 44.11 -36.21
C ARG A 11 12.50 43.77 -36.28
N MET A 12 11.80 44.30 -37.24
CA MET A 12 10.48 43.85 -37.68
C MET A 12 10.68 42.40 -38.21
N LEU A 13 10.07 41.43 -37.55
CA LEU A 13 9.83 40.13 -38.13
C LEU A 13 8.68 40.32 -39.14
N GLU A 14 9.02 40.14 -40.42
CA GLU A 14 8.04 40.05 -41.49
C GLU A 14 7.07 38.90 -41.20
N ALA A 15 5.80 39.19 -41.25
CA ALA A 15 4.71 38.26 -41.12
C ALA A 15 4.72 37.27 -42.29
N THR A 16 5.25 36.10 -42.08
CA THR A 16 5.00 34.94 -42.94
C THR A 16 3.61 34.39 -42.60
N SER A 17 2.80 34.26 -43.59
CA SER A 17 1.43 33.79 -43.71
C SER A 17 0.90 32.97 -42.52
N ILE A 18 -0.18 33.50 -41.94
CA ILE A 18 -1.05 32.84 -40.97
C ILE A 18 -1.61 31.55 -41.60
N HIS A 19 -1.08 30.42 -41.19
CA HIS A 19 -1.77 29.11 -41.36
C HIS A 19 -2.90 29.05 -40.35
N THR A 20 -4.08 28.79 -40.84
CA THR A 20 -5.28 28.48 -40.05
C THR A 20 -5.03 27.25 -39.13
N PRO A 21 -5.59 27.21 -37.90
CA PRO A 21 -5.26 26.20 -36.89
C PRO A 21 -5.81 24.80 -37.16
N THR A 22 -5.97 24.34 -38.38
CA THR A 22 -6.62 23.06 -38.72
C THR A 22 -5.70 21.96 -39.21
N ASP A 23 -4.39 22.24 -39.43
CA ASP A 23 -3.49 21.21 -39.91
C ASP A 23 -2.38 20.91 -38.87
N LEU A 24 -2.75 20.22 -37.78
CA LEU A 24 -1.77 19.51 -36.97
C LEU A 24 -1.18 18.37 -37.80
N PRO A 25 0.17 18.14 -37.75
CA PRO A 25 0.79 17.03 -38.48
C PRO A 25 0.12 15.70 -38.08
N PRO A 26 0.04 14.72 -39.02
CA PRO A 26 -0.57 13.44 -38.70
C PRO A 26 0.13 12.82 -37.49
N ARG A 27 -0.63 12.45 -36.46
CA ARG A 27 -0.09 11.87 -35.23
C ARG A 27 0.53 10.51 -35.52
N LEU A 28 1.81 10.36 -35.27
CA LEU A 28 2.49 9.07 -35.13
C LEU A 28 2.19 8.46 -33.76
N VAL A 29 2.21 9.28 -32.71
CA VAL A 29 1.91 8.87 -31.35
C VAL A 29 0.41 8.91 -31.10
N ASN A 30 -0.18 7.75 -30.78
CA ASN A 30 -1.60 7.57 -30.51
C ASN A 30 -1.91 7.31 -29.04
N TYR A 31 -0.92 6.90 -28.26
CA TYR A 31 -1.09 6.50 -26.87
C TYR A 31 -0.07 7.16 -25.96
N VAL A 32 -0.45 7.34 -24.71
CA VAL A 32 0.44 7.80 -23.63
C VAL A 32 0.42 6.80 -22.49
N THR A 33 1.60 6.37 -22.04
CA THR A 33 1.75 5.62 -20.79
C THR A 33 1.77 6.59 -19.63
N LYS A 34 0.85 6.42 -18.70
CA LYS A 34 0.81 7.17 -17.46
C LYS A 34 1.80 6.61 -16.44
N ARG A 35 2.08 7.35 -15.37
CA ARG A 35 2.97 6.94 -14.28
C ARG A 35 2.54 5.66 -13.57
N ASP A 36 1.22 5.36 -13.57
CA ASP A 36 0.65 4.12 -13.05
C ASP A 36 0.79 2.91 -14.01
N GLY A 37 1.56 3.06 -15.09
CA GLY A 37 1.75 2.05 -16.12
C GLY A 37 0.55 1.87 -17.07
N THR A 38 -0.57 2.55 -16.86
CA THR A 38 -1.74 2.44 -17.74
C THR A 38 -1.53 3.22 -19.03
N THR A 39 -1.93 2.61 -20.16
CA THR A 39 -1.92 3.26 -21.45
C THR A 39 -3.28 3.86 -21.76
N LYS A 40 -3.31 5.12 -22.22
CA LYS A 40 -4.50 5.86 -22.63
C LYS A 40 -4.28 6.49 -24.00
N ASP A 41 -5.38 6.86 -24.67
CA ASP A 41 -5.32 7.66 -25.90
C ASP A 41 -4.57 8.96 -25.66
N PHE A 42 -3.72 9.35 -26.61
CA PHE A 42 -2.98 10.61 -26.55
C PHE A 42 -3.92 11.77 -26.85
N ASP A 43 -4.12 12.63 -25.86
CA ASP A 43 -5.01 13.78 -25.90
C ASP A 43 -4.21 15.07 -25.75
N ASP A 44 -3.93 15.75 -26.86
CA ASP A 44 -3.16 17.00 -26.94
C ASP A 44 -3.86 18.20 -26.25
N THR A 45 -5.18 18.14 -26.08
CA THR A 45 -5.93 19.19 -25.37
C THR A 45 -5.49 19.30 -23.90
N LYS A 46 -4.93 18.23 -23.35
CA LYS A 46 -4.35 18.24 -22.00
C LYS A 46 -3.08 19.08 -21.92
N ILE A 47 -2.27 19.08 -22.99
CA ILE A 47 -1.08 19.93 -23.10
C ILE A 47 -1.54 21.39 -23.15
N THR A 48 -2.50 21.70 -24.02
CA THR A 48 -3.07 23.05 -24.13
C THR A 48 -3.57 23.58 -22.79
N ARG A 49 -4.36 22.79 -22.06
CA ARG A 49 -4.86 23.16 -20.72
C ARG A 49 -3.75 23.36 -19.70
N ALA A 50 -2.72 22.52 -19.72
CA ALA A 50 -1.59 22.64 -18.80
C ALA A 50 -0.81 23.94 -19.05
N VAL A 51 -0.57 24.28 -20.31
CA VAL A 51 0.07 25.55 -20.71
C VAL A 51 -0.81 26.75 -20.36
N ASP A 52 -2.12 26.69 -20.61
CA ASP A 52 -3.08 27.76 -20.23
C ASP A 52 -3.05 28.01 -18.71
N ASN A 53 -2.99 26.97 -17.91
CA ASN A 53 -2.90 27.11 -16.46
C ASN A 53 -1.58 27.77 -16.03
N ALA A 54 -0.46 27.41 -16.64
CA ALA A 54 0.82 28.06 -16.38
C ALA A 54 0.82 29.55 -16.82
N MET A 55 0.18 29.87 -17.96
CA MET A 55 0.04 31.24 -18.46
C MET A 55 -0.71 32.15 -17.47
N ARG A 56 -1.67 31.63 -16.72
CA ARG A 56 -2.37 32.41 -15.68
C ARG A 56 -1.43 32.93 -14.61
N GLY A 57 -0.39 32.16 -14.25
CA GLY A 57 0.65 32.54 -13.27
C GLY A 57 1.57 33.66 -13.79
N THR A 58 1.80 33.74 -15.12
CA THR A 58 2.70 34.71 -15.72
C THR A 58 2.03 36.02 -16.13
N GLY A 59 0.70 36.07 -16.13
CA GLY A 59 -0.06 37.24 -16.64
C GLY A 59 -0.04 37.38 -18.17
N ILE A 60 0.48 36.37 -18.91
CA ILE A 60 0.45 36.35 -20.38
C ILE A 60 -1.00 36.22 -20.86
N LYS A 61 -1.44 37.17 -21.68
CA LYS A 61 -2.76 37.17 -22.28
C LYS A 61 -2.66 36.93 -23.79
N SER A 62 -2.63 35.68 -24.18
CA SER A 62 -2.71 35.28 -25.59
C SER A 62 -3.79 34.21 -25.74
N LYS A 63 -4.58 34.26 -26.82
CA LYS A 63 -5.61 33.26 -27.11
C LYS A 63 -5.08 32.07 -27.94
N THR A 64 -3.89 32.21 -28.54
CA THR A 64 -3.34 31.24 -29.49
C THR A 64 -2.06 30.56 -28.99
N LEU A 65 -1.34 31.20 -28.07
CA LEU A 65 -0.01 30.75 -27.64
C LEU A 65 0.01 29.32 -27.09
N SER A 66 -1.00 28.97 -26.30
CA SER A 66 -1.08 27.57 -25.76
C SER A 66 -1.28 26.54 -26.87
N SER A 67 -2.08 26.88 -27.90
CA SER A 67 -2.27 26.01 -29.05
C SER A 67 -1.02 25.95 -29.95
N GLU A 68 -0.28 27.04 -30.10
CA GLU A 68 0.98 27.12 -30.82
C GLU A 68 2.05 26.26 -30.14
N ILE A 69 2.17 26.37 -28.81
CA ILE A 69 3.06 25.52 -28.02
C ILE A 69 2.66 24.04 -28.15
N THR A 70 1.37 23.72 -28.04
CA THR A 70 0.85 22.36 -28.18
C THR A 70 1.19 21.78 -29.55
N GLY A 71 1.01 22.56 -30.63
CA GLY A 71 1.37 22.12 -31.99
C GLY A 71 2.86 21.81 -32.12
N ALA A 72 3.73 22.67 -31.58
CA ALA A 72 5.17 22.46 -31.59
C ALA A 72 5.58 21.22 -30.77
N VAL A 73 4.97 21.02 -29.61
CA VAL A 73 5.20 19.82 -28.76
C VAL A 73 4.79 18.56 -29.47
N VAL A 74 3.61 18.50 -30.09
CA VAL A 74 3.12 17.33 -30.85
C VAL A 74 4.04 17.04 -32.03
N ALA A 75 4.52 18.08 -32.73
CA ALA A 75 5.47 17.93 -33.84
C ALA A 75 6.79 17.30 -33.36
N GLN A 76 7.35 17.81 -32.29
CA GLN A 76 8.60 17.31 -31.72
C GLN A 76 8.46 15.88 -31.18
N ILE A 77 7.37 15.58 -30.47
CA ILE A 77 7.08 14.20 -30.00
C ILE A 77 7.01 13.24 -31.19
N ASN A 78 6.32 13.61 -32.27
CA ASN A 78 6.22 12.75 -33.44
C ASN A 78 7.55 12.57 -34.20
N GLU A 79 8.44 13.57 -34.14
CA GLU A 79 9.78 13.50 -34.74
C GLU A 79 10.73 12.59 -33.93
N GLU A 80 10.61 12.64 -32.59
CA GLU A 80 11.47 11.89 -31.68
C GLU A 80 10.93 10.47 -31.37
N ALA A 81 9.66 10.19 -31.67
CA ALA A 81 9.00 8.93 -31.33
C ALA A 81 9.48 7.77 -32.20
N GLU A 82 9.99 6.73 -31.58
CA GLU A 82 10.30 5.45 -32.20
C GLU A 82 9.06 4.51 -32.24
N ASP A 83 8.00 4.80 -31.46
CA ASP A 83 6.80 3.98 -31.31
C ASP A 83 5.54 4.88 -31.26
N VAL A 84 4.37 4.25 -31.39
CA VAL A 84 3.05 4.89 -31.27
C VAL A 84 2.67 5.26 -29.84
N ILE A 85 3.48 4.88 -28.85
CA ILE A 85 3.29 5.12 -27.41
C ILE A 85 4.42 6.01 -26.88
N VAL A 86 4.04 7.05 -26.14
CA VAL A 86 5.01 7.95 -25.45
C VAL A 86 4.75 7.93 -23.95
N ASP A 87 5.81 8.08 -23.16
CA ASP A 87 5.71 8.23 -21.71
C ASP A 87 5.23 9.65 -21.33
N VAL A 88 4.37 9.77 -20.32
CA VAL A 88 3.83 11.07 -19.88
C VAL A 88 4.90 12.04 -19.38
N ASP A 89 5.98 11.55 -18.78
CA ASP A 89 7.08 12.41 -18.32
C ASP A 89 7.95 12.89 -19.50
N ALA A 90 8.09 12.07 -20.56
CA ALA A 90 8.69 12.52 -21.81
C ALA A 90 7.86 13.64 -22.45
N VAL A 91 6.53 13.51 -22.51
CA VAL A 91 5.64 14.60 -22.98
C VAL A 91 5.90 15.89 -22.21
N HIS A 92 5.92 15.83 -20.88
CA HIS A 92 6.16 17.01 -20.05
C HIS A 92 7.54 17.64 -20.32
N LYS A 93 8.58 16.82 -20.48
CA LYS A 93 9.94 17.30 -20.79
C LYS A 93 9.96 18.02 -22.13
N THR A 94 9.28 17.49 -23.14
CA THR A 94 9.15 18.14 -24.45
C THR A 94 8.42 19.49 -24.35
N VAL A 95 7.34 19.58 -23.55
CA VAL A 95 6.66 20.86 -23.30
C VAL A 95 7.59 21.88 -22.67
N GLU A 96 8.38 21.51 -21.66
CA GLU A 96 9.35 22.38 -21.00
C GLU A 96 10.40 22.88 -22.00
N ASN A 97 10.96 21.99 -22.82
CA ASN A 97 11.96 22.33 -23.83
C ASN A 97 11.39 23.31 -24.88
N VAL A 98 10.22 22.99 -25.45
CA VAL A 98 9.56 23.86 -26.46
C VAL A 98 9.31 25.27 -25.92
N ILE A 99 8.80 25.38 -24.68
CA ILE A 99 8.56 26.69 -24.06
C ILE A 99 9.87 27.47 -23.88
N MET A 100 10.96 26.77 -23.46
CA MET A 100 12.29 27.37 -23.30
C MET A 100 12.88 27.82 -24.65
N ASP A 101 12.78 26.99 -25.69
CA ASP A 101 13.29 27.25 -27.04
C ASP A 101 12.54 28.42 -27.69
N MET A 102 11.27 28.64 -27.35
CA MET A 102 10.50 29.81 -27.73
C MET A 102 10.90 31.10 -26.97
N GLY A 103 11.88 30.99 -26.04
CA GLY A 103 12.35 32.13 -25.22
C GLY A 103 11.36 32.56 -24.12
N LEU A 104 10.37 31.76 -23.81
CA LEU A 104 9.31 32.09 -22.85
C LEU A 104 9.71 31.58 -21.42
N HIS A 105 10.87 32.03 -20.95
CA HIS A 105 11.49 31.51 -19.72
C HIS A 105 10.62 31.65 -18.47
N ASP A 106 9.85 32.73 -18.32
CA ASP A 106 8.95 32.89 -17.18
C ASP A 106 7.78 31.88 -17.26
N LEU A 107 7.26 31.62 -18.47
CA LEU A 107 6.25 30.61 -18.69
C LEU A 107 6.79 29.20 -18.44
N ALA A 108 7.99 28.90 -18.89
CA ALA A 108 8.65 27.61 -18.62
C ALA A 108 8.79 27.38 -17.11
N ARG A 109 9.20 28.40 -16.35
CA ARG A 109 9.31 28.32 -14.90
C ARG A 109 7.95 28.08 -14.25
N GLU A 110 6.91 28.81 -14.64
CA GLU A 110 5.56 28.60 -14.11
C GLU A 110 4.99 27.23 -14.50
N TYR A 111 5.28 26.73 -15.71
CA TYR A 111 4.87 25.39 -16.13
C TYR A 111 5.56 24.31 -15.29
N ILE A 112 6.86 24.43 -15.03
CA ILE A 112 7.62 23.52 -14.16
C ILE A 112 7.06 23.56 -12.73
N LEU A 113 6.80 24.75 -12.18
CA LEU A 113 6.20 24.92 -10.85
C LEU A 113 4.78 24.34 -10.79
N PHE A 114 3.98 24.58 -11.82
CA PHE A 114 2.63 24.02 -11.93
C PHE A 114 2.68 22.49 -11.96
N ARG A 115 3.57 21.91 -12.76
CA ARG A 115 3.80 20.47 -12.82
C ARG A 115 4.27 19.91 -11.47
N PHE A 116 5.24 20.58 -10.83
CA PHE A 116 5.74 20.18 -9.51
C PHE A 116 4.64 20.20 -8.46
N ASN A 117 3.83 21.27 -8.44
CA ASN A 117 2.72 21.42 -7.49
C ASN A 117 1.55 20.47 -7.74
N ASN A 118 1.42 19.92 -8.96
CA ASN A 118 0.41 18.93 -9.34
C ASN A 118 0.98 17.50 -9.45
N LYS A 119 2.26 17.30 -9.12
CA LYS A 119 2.81 15.95 -8.98
C LYS A 119 2.07 15.27 -7.83
N PRO A 120 1.67 13.98 -8.00
CA PRO A 120 1.14 13.21 -6.89
C PRO A 120 2.08 13.27 -5.69
N ASP A 121 1.51 13.47 -4.52
CA ASP A 121 2.23 13.51 -3.25
C ASP A 121 1.25 13.05 -2.18
N ILE A 122 1.47 11.84 -1.69
CA ILE A 122 0.54 11.18 -0.76
C ILE A 122 0.45 11.92 0.59
N PHE A 123 1.49 12.67 0.98
CA PHE A 123 1.53 13.44 2.21
C PHE A 123 0.80 14.80 2.09
N ARG A 124 0.57 15.29 0.87
CA ARG A 124 -0.06 16.59 0.66
C ARG A 124 -1.57 16.53 0.85
N LYS A 125 -2.10 17.44 1.68
CA LYS A 125 -3.54 17.56 1.93
C LYS A 125 -4.32 17.81 0.64
N ARG A 126 -5.43 17.10 0.50
CA ARG A 126 -6.40 17.28 -0.56
C ARG A 126 -7.74 17.79 -0.02
N ALA A 127 -8.33 18.76 -0.69
CA ALA A 127 -9.66 19.29 -0.37
C ALA A 127 -10.77 18.65 -1.20
N ALA A 128 -10.48 18.23 -2.44
CA ALA A 128 -11.48 17.64 -3.33
C ALA A 128 -11.75 16.18 -2.99
N LEU A 129 -13.01 15.76 -2.98
CA LEU A 129 -13.39 14.38 -2.70
C LEU A 129 -13.13 13.45 -3.90
N LYS A 130 -13.34 13.92 -5.13
CA LYS A 130 -13.17 13.15 -6.38
C LYS A 130 -12.67 14.07 -7.51
N PRO A 131 -12.02 13.51 -8.53
CA PRO A 131 -11.55 12.13 -8.66
C PRO A 131 -10.48 11.81 -7.63
N TYR A 132 -10.33 10.56 -7.21
CA TYR A 132 -9.28 10.14 -6.30
C TYR A 132 -7.90 10.29 -6.95
N GLU A 133 -6.88 10.60 -6.15
CA GLU A 133 -5.47 10.64 -6.63
C GLU A 133 -4.88 9.22 -6.71
N TYR A 134 -5.32 8.33 -5.81
CA TYR A 134 -4.88 6.94 -5.70
C TYR A 134 -6.08 5.99 -5.77
N PRO A 135 -6.76 5.90 -6.94
CA PRO A 135 -8.01 5.15 -7.06
C PRO A 135 -7.85 3.64 -6.79
N GLN A 136 -6.65 3.09 -6.99
CA GLN A 136 -6.33 1.69 -6.69
C GLN A 136 -6.49 1.37 -5.20
N LEU A 137 -6.25 2.33 -4.30
CA LEU A 137 -6.38 2.12 -2.86
C LEU A 137 -7.83 1.91 -2.39
N VAL A 138 -8.81 2.34 -3.17
CA VAL A 138 -10.23 2.18 -2.83
C VAL A 138 -10.65 0.72 -2.76
N GLU A 139 -10.02 -0.15 -3.56
CA GLU A 139 -10.32 -1.57 -3.63
C GLU A 139 -10.15 -2.27 -2.28
N TYR A 140 -9.24 -1.80 -1.43
CA TYR A 140 -9.02 -2.35 -0.08
C TYR A 140 -10.20 -2.12 0.86
N THR A 141 -10.88 -0.97 0.75
CA THR A 141 -12.14 -0.73 1.50
C THR A 141 -13.21 -1.73 1.11
N ASP A 142 -13.34 -2.01 -0.17
CA ASP A 142 -14.34 -2.96 -0.67
C ASP A 142 -13.96 -4.40 -0.32
N ALA A 143 -12.67 -4.74 -0.31
CA ALA A 143 -12.19 -6.06 0.10
C ALA A 143 -12.57 -6.38 1.55
N ILE A 144 -12.32 -5.48 2.50
CA ILE A 144 -12.69 -5.65 3.91
C ILE A 144 -14.22 -5.73 4.08
N ARG A 145 -14.99 -4.92 3.36
CA ARG A 145 -16.48 -5.00 3.40
C ARG A 145 -17.01 -6.34 2.92
N HIS A 146 -16.32 -6.98 1.96
CA HIS A 146 -16.72 -8.31 1.48
C HIS A 146 -16.28 -9.44 2.42
N SER A 147 -15.23 -9.25 3.21
CA SER A 147 -14.75 -10.21 4.19
C SER A 147 -15.41 -10.07 5.58
N TYR A 148 -16.34 -9.14 5.75
CA TYR A 148 -16.98 -8.81 7.03
C TYR A 148 -17.53 -10.04 7.76
N TRP A 149 -17.19 -10.17 9.04
CA TRP A 149 -17.66 -11.21 9.95
C TRP A 149 -17.72 -10.68 11.38
N VAL A 150 -18.44 -11.36 12.26
CA VAL A 150 -18.48 -11.07 13.70
C VAL A 150 -18.25 -12.34 14.51
N HIS A 151 -17.62 -12.22 15.68
CA HIS A 151 -17.21 -13.35 16.50
C HIS A 151 -18.36 -14.29 16.91
N THR A 152 -19.59 -13.79 16.96
CA THR A 152 -20.80 -14.56 17.29
C THR A 152 -21.21 -15.55 16.19
N GLU A 153 -20.63 -15.48 14.99
CA GLU A 153 -20.85 -16.45 13.91
C GLU A 153 -20.13 -17.78 14.15
N PHE A 154 -19.14 -17.80 15.05
CA PHE A 154 -18.35 -19.00 15.34
C PHE A 154 -18.84 -19.69 16.62
N ASN A 155 -18.84 -21.04 16.58
CA ASN A 155 -19.22 -21.86 17.73
C ASN A 155 -17.96 -22.56 18.29
N TYR A 156 -17.60 -22.19 19.52
CA TYR A 156 -16.41 -22.71 20.22
C TYR A 156 -16.68 -23.84 21.19
N SER A 157 -17.96 -24.30 21.32
CA SER A 157 -18.32 -25.33 22.31
C SER A 157 -17.61 -26.66 22.09
N SER A 158 -17.42 -27.07 20.81
CA SER A 158 -16.67 -28.27 20.48
C SER A 158 -15.18 -28.13 20.80
N ASP A 159 -14.62 -26.93 20.66
CA ASP A 159 -13.19 -26.66 20.84
C ASP A 159 -12.79 -26.79 22.31
N ILE A 160 -13.65 -26.32 23.22
CA ILE A 160 -13.45 -26.53 24.66
C ILE A 160 -13.50 -28.01 25.03
N GLN A 161 -14.37 -28.79 24.39
CA GLN A 161 -14.42 -30.24 24.59
C GLN A 161 -13.18 -30.93 23.99
N ASP A 162 -12.70 -30.48 22.84
CA ASP A 162 -11.47 -30.98 22.23
C ASP A 162 -10.28 -30.79 23.17
N MET A 163 -10.10 -29.60 23.73
CA MET A 163 -9.02 -29.30 24.69
C MET A 163 -9.11 -30.15 25.95
N LYS A 164 -10.30 -30.47 26.42
CA LYS A 164 -10.48 -31.27 27.64
C LYS A 164 -10.27 -32.76 27.46
N VAL A 165 -10.57 -33.30 26.26
CA VAL A 165 -10.70 -34.77 26.08
C VAL A 165 -9.82 -35.34 24.98
N ARG A 166 -9.57 -34.57 23.91
CA ARG A 166 -8.92 -35.08 22.69
C ARG A 166 -7.47 -34.63 22.52
N MET A 167 -7.08 -33.55 23.20
CA MET A 167 -5.74 -32.98 23.10
C MET A 167 -4.88 -33.38 24.30
N LYS A 168 -3.57 -33.47 24.07
CA LYS A 168 -2.60 -33.67 25.16
C LYS A 168 -2.45 -32.36 25.94
N PRO A 169 -2.11 -32.42 27.25
CA PRO A 169 -1.90 -31.19 28.05
C PRO A 169 -0.90 -30.22 27.44
N GLU A 170 0.21 -30.74 26.85
CA GLU A 170 1.24 -29.93 26.21
C GLU A 170 0.72 -29.21 24.95
N GLU A 171 -0.13 -29.88 24.18
CA GLU A 171 -0.79 -29.29 23.01
C GLU A 171 -1.75 -28.18 23.42
N VAL A 172 -2.50 -28.37 24.52
CA VAL A 172 -3.37 -27.33 25.09
C VAL A 172 -2.56 -26.12 25.55
N GLU A 173 -1.40 -26.31 26.14
CA GLU A 173 -0.52 -25.22 26.54
C GLU A 173 0.03 -24.43 25.32
N ILE A 174 0.38 -25.10 24.22
CA ILE A 174 0.75 -24.43 22.96
C ILE A 174 -0.41 -23.56 22.44
N VAL A 175 -1.64 -24.09 22.43
CA VAL A 175 -2.83 -23.36 21.99
C VAL A 175 -3.08 -22.14 22.88
N LYS A 176 -3.01 -22.28 24.21
CA LYS A 176 -3.18 -21.17 25.16
C LYS A 176 -2.12 -20.08 24.93
N LYS A 177 -0.84 -20.47 24.84
CA LYS A 177 0.26 -19.53 24.61
C LYS A 177 0.14 -18.83 23.26
N ALA A 178 -0.26 -19.54 22.19
CA ALA A 178 -0.52 -18.96 20.88
C ALA A 178 -1.69 -17.94 20.93
N MET A 179 -2.79 -18.29 21.62
CA MET A 179 -3.93 -17.39 21.82
C MET A 179 -3.54 -16.13 22.59
N LEU A 180 -2.79 -16.25 23.67
CA LEU A 180 -2.26 -15.11 24.44
C LEU A 180 -1.36 -14.22 23.58
N ALA A 181 -0.56 -14.82 22.69
CA ALA A 181 0.33 -14.09 21.79
C ALA A 181 -0.43 -13.29 20.72
N ILE A 182 -1.49 -13.87 20.13
CA ILE A 182 -2.38 -13.17 19.19
C ILE A 182 -3.08 -12.02 19.91
N SER A 183 -3.77 -12.31 21.01
CA SER A 183 -4.58 -11.34 21.74
C SER A 183 -3.77 -10.12 22.23
N GLN A 184 -2.48 -10.31 22.53
CA GLN A 184 -1.62 -9.20 22.95
C GLN A 184 -1.36 -8.19 21.81
N ILE A 185 -1.21 -8.65 20.56
CA ILE A 185 -1.04 -7.76 19.41
C ILE A 185 -2.32 -6.95 19.20
N GLU A 186 -3.48 -7.56 19.26
CA GLU A 186 -4.78 -6.94 19.05
C GLU A 186 -5.07 -5.76 19.98
N VAL A 187 -4.44 -5.72 21.14
CA VAL A 187 -4.52 -4.55 22.04
C VAL A 187 -3.83 -3.32 21.45
N ALA A 188 -2.74 -3.52 20.73
CA ALA A 188 -1.85 -2.44 20.27
C ALA A 188 -2.22 -1.90 18.88
N VAL A 189 -2.69 -2.77 17.96
CA VAL A 189 -2.77 -2.45 16.52
C VAL A 189 -3.96 -1.59 16.11
N LYS A 190 -5.09 -1.65 16.83
CA LYS A 190 -6.38 -0.98 16.46
C LYS A 190 -6.26 0.48 16.05
N THR A 191 -5.32 1.22 16.61
CA THR A 191 -5.24 2.67 16.41
C THR A 191 -4.32 3.08 15.28
N PHE A 192 -3.51 2.19 14.73
CA PHE A 192 -2.56 2.52 13.67
C PHE A 192 -3.31 2.90 12.38
N TRP A 193 -4.11 1.97 11.86
CA TRP A 193 -4.85 2.17 10.62
C TRP A 193 -5.86 3.32 10.72
N SER A 194 -6.61 3.41 11.81
CA SER A 194 -7.61 4.46 11.98
C SER A 194 -7.02 5.89 11.94
N LYS A 195 -5.74 6.06 12.23
CA LYS A 195 -5.03 7.34 12.21
C LYS A 195 -4.23 7.60 10.91
N ILE A 196 -4.22 6.65 9.97
CA ILE A 196 -3.38 6.78 8.76
C ILE A 196 -3.73 8.01 7.94
N GLY A 197 -5.01 8.41 7.91
CA GLY A 197 -5.51 9.62 7.25
C GLY A 197 -4.97 10.93 7.81
N ASP A 198 -4.43 10.93 9.03
CA ASP A 198 -3.80 12.11 9.64
C ASP A 198 -2.47 12.46 8.94
N ARG A 199 -1.76 11.45 8.46
CA ARG A 199 -0.48 11.58 7.75
C ARG A 199 -0.62 11.54 6.24
N PHE A 200 -1.53 10.71 5.73
CA PHE A 200 -1.89 10.66 4.33
C PHE A 200 -3.28 11.26 4.14
N PRO A 201 -3.37 12.60 4.06
CA PRO A 201 -4.65 13.30 4.10
C PRO A 201 -5.36 13.25 2.74
N LYS A 202 -5.57 12.02 2.25
CA LYS A 202 -6.33 11.68 1.05
C LYS A 202 -7.63 11.01 1.44
N PRO A 203 -8.77 11.40 0.85
CA PRO A 203 -10.07 10.81 1.20
C PRO A 203 -10.10 9.29 1.06
N GLU A 204 -9.47 8.75 -0.01
CA GLU A 204 -9.37 7.32 -0.27
C GLU A 204 -8.54 6.59 0.79
N VAL A 205 -7.42 7.14 1.24
CA VAL A 205 -6.57 6.54 2.28
C VAL A 205 -7.27 6.58 3.64
N ALA A 206 -7.89 7.71 3.98
CA ALA A 206 -8.63 7.85 5.22
C ALA A 206 -9.82 6.86 5.30
N ALA A 207 -10.50 6.63 4.18
CA ALA A 207 -11.60 5.65 4.11
C ALA A 207 -11.11 4.23 4.38
N VAL A 208 -9.98 3.82 3.76
CA VAL A 208 -9.36 2.51 4.02
C VAL A 208 -8.98 2.40 5.49
N GLY A 209 -8.27 3.40 6.04
CA GLY A 209 -7.80 3.35 7.42
C GLY A 209 -8.92 3.24 8.47
N ILE A 210 -10.04 3.93 8.27
CA ILE A 210 -11.21 3.82 9.15
C ILE A 210 -11.85 2.43 9.03
N THR A 211 -11.93 1.87 7.80
CA THR A 211 -12.51 0.54 7.57
C THR A 211 -11.62 -0.55 8.18
N PHE A 212 -10.30 -0.42 8.08
CA PHE A 212 -9.36 -1.33 8.75
C PHE A 212 -9.41 -1.18 10.28
N GLY A 213 -9.49 0.05 10.80
CA GLY A 213 -9.68 0.25 12.24
C GLY A 213 -10.96 -0.41 12.79
N GLU A 214 -12.02 -0.51 11.99
CA GLU A 214 -13.24 -1.25 12.34
C GLU A 214 -12.99 -2.76 12.36
N SER A 215 -12.26 -3.33 11.37
CA SER A 215 -11.92 -4.76 11.38
C SER A 215 -11.05 -5.13 12.59
N GLU A 216 -10.11 -4.27 12.99
CA GLU A 216 -9.31 -4.47 14.21
C GLU A 216 -10.14 -4.51 15.49
N VAL A 217 -11.25 -3.76 15.54
CA VAL A 217 -12.18 -3.85 16.67
C VAL A 217 -12.86 -5.22 16.69
N ARG A 218 -13.28 -5.74 15.53
CA ARG A 218 -13.89 -7.09 15.43
C ARG A 218 -12.90 -8.20 15.79
N HIS A 219 -11.64 -8.09 15.37
CA HIS A 219 -10.58 -9.00 15.78
C HIS A 219 -10.40 -8.99 17.30
N ALA A 220 -10.26 -7.81 17.90
CA ALA A 220 -10.12 -7.67 19.34
C ALA A 220 -11.33 -8.23 20.11
N ASP A 221 -12.56 -8.04 19.62
CA ASP A 221 -13.77 -8.62 20.21
C ASP A 221 -13.75 -10.16 20.15
N ALA A 222 -13.28 -10.73 19.02
CA ALA A 222 -13.18 -12.18 18.86
C ALA A 222 -12.15 -12.79 19.81
N TYR A 223 -10.98 -12.20 19.89
CA TYR A 223 -9.89 -12.74 20.72
C TYR A 223 -10.13 -12.49 22.22
N SER A 224 -10.74 -11.37 22.61
CA SER A 224 -11.15 -11.16 24.01
C SER A 224 -12.20 -12.18 24.45
N ASN A 225 -13.17 -12.49 23.59
CA ASN A 225 -14.15 -13.53 23.84
C ASN A 225 -13.51 -14.92 23.96
N LEU A 226 -12.52 -15.23 23.12
CA LEU A 226 -11.76 -16.50 23.21
C LEU A 226 -10.94 -16.59 24.49
N ILE A 227 -10.27 -15.51 24.92
CA ILE A 227 -9.56 -15.45 26.21
C ILE A 227 -10.52 -15.76 27.37
N GLU A 228 -11.72 -15.16 27.36
CA GLU A 228 -12.73 -15.40 28.38
C GLU A 228 -13.24 -16.86 28.38
N ILE A 229 -13.62 -17.39 27.21
CA ILE A 229 -14.12 -18.78 27.07
C ILE A 229 -13.05 -19.81 27.48
N MET A 230 -11.79 -19.55 27.18
CA MET A 230 -10.67 -20.41 27.55
C MET A 230 -10.24 -20.26 29.02
N GLY A 231 -10.79 -19.27 29.74
CA GLY A 231 -10.44 -18.98 31.13
C GLY A 231 -9.04 -18.40 31.32
N LEU A 232 -8.54 -17.63 30.35
CA LEU A 232 -7.17 -17.11 30.29
C LEU A 232 -7.01 -15.65 30.75
N ASN A 233 -8.02 -15.06 31.39
CA ASN A 233 -7.98 -13.65 31.74
C ASN A 233 -6.82 -13.28 32.68
N GLU A 234 -6.54 -14.13 33.69
CA GLU A 234 -5.43 -13.89 34.62
C GLU A 234 -4.07 -14.07 33.95
N GLU A 235 -3.94 -15.06 33.08
CA GLU A 235 -2.72 -15.30 32.29
C GLU A 235 -2.48 -14.15 31.30
N PHE A 236 -3.54 -13.62 30.72
CA PHE A 236 -3.47 -12.51 29.80
C PHE A 236 -2.96 -11.23 30.46
N GLU A 237 -3.43 -10.92 31.68
CA GLU A 237 -2.90 -9.80 32.46
C GLU A 237 -1.40 -9.92 32.72
N LYS A 238 -0.89 -11.13 32.91
CA LYS A 238 0.51 -11.45 33.21
C LYS A 238 1.37 -11.62 31.97
N VAL A 239 0.78 -11.78 30.77
CA VAL A 239 1.54 -12.12 29.56
C VAL A 239 2.59 -11.06 29.19
N VAL A 240 2.33 -9.81 29.51
CA VAL A 240 3.26 -8.69 29.29
C VAL A 240 4.56 -8.78 30.11
N GLU A 241 4.58 -9.62 31.16
CA GLU A 241 5.77 -9.89 31.96
C GLU A 241 6.70 -10.93 31.33
N VAL A 242 6.21 -11.72 30.38
CA VAL A 242 6.98 -12.73 29.65
C VAL A 242 8.10 -12.06 28.85
N PRO A 243 9.38 -12.51 28.98
CA PRO A 243 10.51 -11.87 28.29
C PRO A 243 10.36 -11.79 26.76
N ALA A 244 9.75 -12.81 26.12
CA ALA A 244 9.48 -12.81 24.69
C ALA A 244 8.44 -11.74 24.32
N MET A 245 7.38 -11.59 25.12
CA MET A 245 6.36 -10.56 24.93
C MET A 245 6.92 -9.15 25.11
N LYS A 246 7.76 -8.91 26.13
CA LYS A 246 8.44 -7.62 26.30
C LYS A 246 9.23 -7.19 25.06
N LYS A 247 9.92 -8.14 24.41
CA LYS A 247 10.64 -7.85 23.16
C LYS A 247 9.70 -7.52 22.02
N ARG A 248 8.59 -8.25 21.89
CA ARG A 248 7.56 -7.98 20.88
C ARG A 248 6.92 -6.61 21.10
N ILE A 249 6.47 -6.31 22.32
CA ILE A 249 5.86 -5.03 22.67
C ILE A 249 6.81 -3.87 22.33
N ALA A 250 8.11 -4.00 22.62
CA ALA A 250 9.07 -2.94 22.37
C ALA A 250 9.17 -2.56 20.88
N TYR A 251 9.14 -3.52 19.94
CA TYR A 251 9.16 -3.16 18.52
C TYR A 251 7.77 -2.76 17.98
N LEU A 252 6.68 -3.27 18.56
CA LEU A 252 5.33 -2.77 18.28
C LEU A 252 5.21 -1.30 18.66
N GLU A 253 5.63 -0.92 19.86
CA GLU A 253 5.63 0.48 20.32
C GLU A 253 6.49 1.38 19.41
N GLN A 254 7.61 0.86 18.89
CA GLN A 254 8.40 1.57 17.89
C GLN A 254 7.61 1.83 16.60
N SER A 255 6.78 0.88 16.13
CA SER A 255 5.99 1.03 14.92
C SER A 255 4.85 2.03 15.06
N ILE A 256 4.18 2.06 16.22
CA ILE A 256 3.00 2.92 16.48
C ILE A 256 3.36 4.28 17.13
N GLY A 257 4.60 4.46 17.54
CA GLY A 257 5.06 5.71 18.18
C GLY A 257 4.96 6.93 17.24
N SER A 258 4.94 8.14 17.81
CA SER A 258 4.90 9.38 17.03
C SER A 258 6.11 9.50 16.11
N PRO A 259 5.94 9.69 14.80
CA PRO A 259 7.05 9.85 13.87
C PRO A 259 7.67 11.24 13.99
N ALA A 260 9.00 11.31 13.77
CA ALA A 260 9.73 12.56 13.75
C ALA A 260 9.44 13.38 12.49
N ASP A 261 9.36 12.72 11.34
CA ASP A 261 9.05 13.29 10.02
C ASP A 261 8.36 12.25 9.11
N ASP A 262 8.13 12.58 7.86
CA ASP A 262 7.46 11.71 6.89
C ASP A 262 8.32 10.49 6.51
N LYS A 263 9.64 10.64 6.50
CA LYS A 263 10.57 9.53 6.25
C LYS A 263 10.62 8.55 7.42
N ASP A 264 10.57 9.02 8.66
CA ASP A 264 10.44 8.16 9.84
C ASP A 264 9.08 7.45 9.82
N TYR A 265 8.01 8.16 9.43
CA TYR A 265 6.69 7.55 9.28
C TYR A 265 6.67 6.44 8.23
N PHE A 266 7.37 6.62 7.12
CA PHE A 266 7.56 5.58 6.13
C PHE A 266 8.21 4.31 6.71
N HIS A 267 9.26 4.43 7.54
CA HIS A 267 9.85 3.28 8.23
C HIS A 267 8.88 2.62 9.22
N LYS A 268 8.02 3.41 9.87
CA LYS A 268 6.97 2.89 10.75
C LYS A 268 5.89 2.11 9.99
N ILE A 269 5.51 2.56 8.79
CA ILE A 269 4.59 1.81 7.92
C ILE A 269 5.23 0.47 7.54
N ILE A 270 6.50 0.45 7.14
CA ILE A 270 7.21 -0.80 6.83
C ILE A 270 7.18 -1.73 8.05
N LEU A 271 7.57 -1.23 9.22
CA LEU A 271 7.61 -2.03 10.44
C LEU A 271 6.22 -2.59 10.78
N PHE A 272 5.20 -1.73 10.73
CA PHE A 272 3.83 -2.11 11.07
C PHE A 272 3.21 -3.04 10.02
N SER A 273 3.02 -2.57 8.79
CA SER A 273 2.28 -3.32 7.76
C SER A 273 3.02 -4.57 7.28
N MET A 274 4.35 -4.50 7.17
CA MET A 274 5.11 -5.57 6.56
C MET A 274 5.64 -6.58 7.57
N PHE A 275 5.91 -6.18 8.81
CA PHE A 275 6.49 -7.06 9.81
C PHE A 275 5.50 -7.41 10.93
N VAL A 276 4.62 -6.50 11.33
CA VAL A 276 3.56 -6.81 12.30
C VAL A 276 2.40 -7.53 11.59
N GLU A 277 1.68 -6.85 10.71
CA GLU A 277 0.49 -7.37 10.03
C GLU A 277 0.80 -8.62 9.18
N ASN A 278 1.85 -8.58 8.37
CA ASN A 278 2.18 -9.67 7.44
C ASN A 278 2.95 -10.83 8.08
N VAL A 279 3.53 -10.68 9.27
CA VAL A 279 4.43 -11.72 9.84
C VAL A 279 4.08 -12.09 11.28
N SER A 280 3.94 -11.09 12.17
CA SER A 280 3.89 -11.36 13.62
C SER A 280 2.71 -12.25 14.04
N LEU A 281 1.55 -12.07 13.43
CA LEU A 281 0.36 -12.88 13.71
C LEU A 281 0.41 -14.24 13.00
N PHE A 282 0.98 -14.28 11.81
CA PHE A 282 0.85 -15.44 10.91
C PHE A 282 1.50 -16.71 11.41
N SER A 283 2.56 -16.64 12.22
CA SER A 283 3.14 -17.85 12.83
C SER A 283 2.18 -18.46 13.85
N GLN A 284 1.47 -17.66 14.61
CA GLN A 284 0.45 -18.13 15.56
C GLN A 284 -0.79 -18.63 14.83
N PHE A 285 -1.22 -17.97 13.75
CA PHE A 285 -2.31 -18.44 12.91
C PHE A 285 -2.01 -19.81 12.30
N LEU A 286 -0.80 -20.01 11.78
CA LEU A 286 -0.33 -21.30 11.28
C LEU A 286 -0.42 -22.37 12.36
N ILE A 287 0.07 -22.09 13.59
CA ILE A 287 0.02 -23.03 14.72
C ILE A 287 -1.43 -23.41 15.05
N MET A 288 -2.32 -22.41 15.19
CA MET A 288 -3.71 -22.64 15.56
C MET A 288 -4.47 -23.44 14.50
N MET A 289 -4.31 -23.09 13.22
CA MET A 289 -4.98 -23.79 12.12
C MET A 289 -4.44 -25.19 11.88
N ALA A 290 -3.15 -25.45 12.21
CA ALA A 290 -2.55 -26.77 12.06
C ALA A 290 -3.23 -27.84 12.92
N PHE A 291 -3.78 -27.50 14.09
CA PHE A 291 -4.54 -28.44 14.91
C PHE A 291 -5.81 -28.91 14.20
N ASN A 292 -6.52 -28.03 13.52
CA ASN A 292 -7.67 -28.43 12.71
C ASN A 292 -7.23 -29.25 11.49
N LYS A 293 -6.23 -28.79 10.79
CA LYS A 293 -5.71 -29.43 9.56
C LYS A 293 -5.27 -30.88 9.79
N HIS A 294 -4.48 -31.12 10.83
CA HIS A 294 -3.81 -32.41 11.04
C HIS A 294 -4.50 -33.31 12.06
N LYS A 295 -5.27 -32.73 12.99
CA LYS A 295 -5.92 -33.53 14.07
C LYS A 295 -7.44 -33.43 14.07
N ASN A 296 -8.03 -32.56 13.23
CA ASN A 296 -9.47 -32.28 13.18
C ASN A 296 -10.03 -31.92 14.58
N VAL A 297 -9.34 -31.00 15.27
CA VAL A 297 -9.74 -30.39 16.54
C VAL A 297 -9.70 -28.87 16.43
N LEU A 298 -10.33 -28.15 17.34
CA LEU A 298 -10.35 -26.68 17.40
C LEU A 298 -10.95 -26.01 16.13
N LYS A 299 -12.02 -26.57 15.61
CA LYS A 299 -12.63 -26.11 14.35
C LYS A 299 -13.17 -24.70 14.43
N GLY A 300 -13.84 -24.34 15.54
CA GLY A 300 -14.39 -22.99 15.72
C GLY A 300 -13.31 -21.94 15.82
N ILE A 301 -12.27 -22.21 16.62
CA ILE A 301 -11.07 -21.35 16.74
C ILE A 301 -10.36 -21.23 15.39
N SER A 302 -10.17 -22.35 14.68
CA SER A 302 -9.54 -22.35 13.36
C SER A 302 -10.30 -21.47 12.35
N ASN A 303 -11.63 -21.52 12.35
CA ASN A 303 -12.45 -20.70 11.46
C ASN A 303 -12.33 -19.19 11.80
N ALA A 304 -12.29 -18.83 13.09
CA ALA A 304 -12.08 -17.44 13.49
C ALA A 304 -10.69 -16.92 13.10
N VAL A 305 -9.65 -17.75 13.33
CA VAL A 305 -8.27 -17.45 12.93
C VAL A 305 -8.14 -17.33 11.41
N GLU A 306 -8.80 -18.21 10.64
CA GLU A 306 -8.84 -18.12 9.18
C GLU A 306 -9.50 -16.82 8.71
N ALA A 307 -10.62 -16.43 9.30
CA ALA A 307 -11.32 -15.20 8.96
C ALA A 307 -10.45 -13.96 9.24
N THR A 308 -9.81 -13.91 10.42
CA THR A 308 -8.83 -12.86 10.77
C THR A 308 -7.66 -12.84 9.78
N SER A 309 -7.03 -13.98 9.51
CA SER A 309 -5.85 -14.04 8.65
C SER A 309 -6.08 -13.53 7.23
N LYS A 310 -7.30 -13.64 6.71
CA LYS A 310 -7.70 -13.08 5.42
C LYS A 310 -7.77 -11.56 5.45
N GLU A 311 -8.29 -10.97 6.52
CA GLU A 311 -8.33 -9.53 6.68
C GLU A 311 -6.92 -8.95 6.91
N GLU A 312 -6.07 -9.64 7.69
CA GLU A 312 -4.66 -9.27 7.88
C GLU A 312 -3.85 -9.31 6.57
N ASP A 313 -4.12 -10.26 5.67
CA ASP A 313 -3.50 -10.29 4.34
C ASP A 313 -3.90 -9.06 3.50
N ILE A 314 -5.15 -8.59 3.63
CA ILE A 314 -5.63 -7.37 2.98
C ILE A 314 -4.90 -6.14 3.56
N HIS A 315 -4.76 -6.04 4.89
CA HIS A 315 -4.03 -4.97 5.57
C HIS A 315 -2.57 -4.91 5.10
N ALA A 316 -1.89 -6.05 5.07
CA ALA A 316 -0.51 -6.16 4.62
C ALA A 316 -0.34 -5.71 3.16
N ARG A 317 -1.21 -6.13 2.24
CA ARG A 317 -1.18 -5.75 0.83
C ARG A 317 -1.38 -4.25 0.64
N PHE A 318 -2.30 -3.64 1.38
CA PHE A 318 -2.46 -2.19 1.38
C PHE A 318 -1.18 -1.49 1.84
N GLY A 319 -0.52 -2.00 2.87
CA GLY A 319 0.76 -1.49 3.32
C GLY A 319 1.86 -1.59 2.26
N PHE A 320 1.94 -2.70 1.51
CA PHE A 320 2.87 -2.85 0.40
C PHE A 320 2.60 -1.82 -0.70
N GLU A 321 1.34 -1.60 -1.05
CA GLU A 321 0.94 -0.60 -2.04
C GLU A 321 1.34 0.82 -1.60
N LEU A 322 1.08 1.19 -0.34
CA LEU A 322 1.51 2.47 0.22
C LEU A 322 3.02 2.66 0.16
N VAL A 323 3.79 1.64 0.54
CA VAL A 323 5.26 1.70 0.50
C VAL A 323 5.75 1.91 -0.92
N ASN A 324 5.16 1.24 -1.91
CA ASN A 324 5.52 1.39 -3.31
C ASN A 324 5.13 2.77 -3.86
N ILE A 325 3.97 3.32 -3.51
CA ILE A 325 3.57 4.70 -3.85
C ILE A 325 4.58 5.70 -3.27
N ILE A 326 4.93 5.59 -1.99
CA ILE A 326 5.91 6.47 -1.35
C ILE A 326 7.27 6.38 -2.05
N ARG A 327 7.67 5.19 -2.46
CA ARG A 327 8.93 4.94 -3.20
C ARG A 327 8.93 5.65 -4.55
N GLU A 328 7.86 5.56 -5.32
CA GLU A 328 7.73 6.24 -6.60
C GLU A 328 7.76 7.77 -6.45
N GLU A 329 7.12 8.28 -5.41
CA GLU A 329 7.06 9.72 -5.15
C GLU A 329 8.33 10.28 -4.50
N ASN A 330 9.04 9.48 -3.71
CA ASN A 330 10.23 9.87 -2.93
C ASN A 330 11.40 8.89 -3.15
N PRO A 331 11.92 8.72 -4.38
CA PRO A 331 12.95 7.73 -4.69
C PRO A 331 14.24 7.93 -3.89
N ASP A 332 14.54 9.16 -3.48
CA ASP A 332 15.72 9.49 -2.66
C ASP A 332 15.68 8.90 -1.25
N TRP A 333 14.49 8.52 -0.77
CA TRP A 333 14.35 7.86 0.53
C TRP A 333 14.82 6.41 0.50
N PHE A 334 14.86 5.78 -0.66
CA PHE A 334 15.25 4.37 -0.88
C PHE A 334 16.73 4.24 -1.18
N ASN A 335 17.54 4.86 -0.38
CA ASN A 335 19.00 4.82 -0.46
C ASN A 335 19.58 3.68 0.40
N LYS A 336 20.90 3.56 0.36
CA LYS A 336 21.65 2.51 1.06
C LYS A 336 21.40 2.54 2.60
N ASP A 337 21.30 3.74 3.17
CA ASP A 337 21.12 3.89 4.63
C ASP A 337 19.70 3.49 5.04
N SER A 338 18.68 3.88 4.28
CA SER A 338 17.29 3.45 4.51
C SER A 338 17.15 1.94 4.38
N ASN A 339 17.75 1.33 3.35
CA ASN A 339 17.74 -0.13 3.20
C ASN A 339 18.46 -0.84 4.35
N ALA A 340 19.52 -0.26 4.89
CA ALA A 340 20.20 -0.79 6.07
C ALA A 340 19.30 -0.72 7.31
N GLU A 341 18.54 0.36 7.47
CA GLU A 341 17.57 0.52 8.56
C GLU A 341 16.42 -0.51 8.45
N VAL A 342 15.81 -0.66 7.26
CA VAL A 342 14.77 -1.70 7.03
C VAL A 342 15.30 -3.09 7.34
N ASN A 343 16.53 -3.40 6.92
CA ASN A 343 17.16 -4.68 7.24
C ASN A 343 17.41 -4.87 8.74
N ARG A 344 17.73 -3.80 9.47
CA ARG A 344 17.87 -3.82 10.94
C ARG A 344 16.51 -4.12 11.59
N LEU A 345 15.48 -3.36 11.23
CA LEU A 345 14.11 -3.56 11.71
C LEU A 345 13.61 -5.00 11.46
N CYS A 346 13.87 -5.54 10.26
CA CYS A 346 13.52 -6.92 9.91
C CYS A 346 14.21 -7.93 10.84
N ARG A 347 15.53 -7.77 11.11
CA ARG A 347 16.26 -8.67 12.00
C ARG A 347 15.77 -8.58 13.45
N ASP A 348 15.45 -7.40 13.92
CA ASP A 348 14.97 -7.20 15.30
C ASP A 348 13.56 -7.79 15.46
N ALA A 349 12.67 -7.59 14.50
CA ALA A 349 11.35 -8.22 14.46
C ALA A 349 11.47 -9.76 14.38
N PHE A 350 12.35 -10.31 13.53
CA PHE A 350 12.57 -11.76 13.45
C PHE A 350 13.06 -12.35 14.78
N LYS A 351 13.97 -11.67 15.49
CA LYS A 351 14.44 -12.12 16.81
C LYS A 351 13.32 -12.14 17.84
N ALA A 352 12.44 -11.13 17.82
CA ALA A 352 11.31 -11.05 18.72
C ALA A 352 10.29 -12.17 18.42
N GLU A 353 9.89 -12.34 17.16
CA GLU A 353 8.92 -13.36 16.77
C GLU A 353 9.47 -14.78 16.92
N SER A 354 10.75 -15.00 16.64
CA SER A 354 11.39 -16.29 16.92
C SER A 354 11.37 -16.64 18.42
N ALA A 355 11.53 -15.62 19.31
CA ALA A 355 11.43 -15.84 20.74
C ALA A 355 9.98 -16.13 21.19
N ILE A 356 8.97 -15.56 20.50
CA ILE A 356 7.55 -15.91 20.71
C ILE A 356 7.29 -17.38 20.36
N VAL A 357 7.79 -17.84 19.22
CA VAL A 357 7.68 -19.26 18.83
C VAL A 357 8.37 -20.17 19.85
N ASP A 358 9.58 -19.79 20.33
CA ASP A 358 10.27 -20.54 21.39
C ASP A 358 9.44 -20.61 22.68
N TRP A 359 8.81 -19.52 23.09
CA TRP A 359 7.96 -19.47 24.27
C TRP A 359 6.67 -20.29 24.11
N ILE A 360 6.04 -20.27 22.92
CA ILE A 360 4.82 -21.05 22.64
C ILE A 360 5.10 -22.54 22.74
N TYR A 361 6.16 -23.02 22.09
CA TYR A 361 6.50 -24.44 22.04
C TYR A 361 7.16 -24.94 23.32
N ASP A 362 7.94 -24.06 23.97
CA ASP A 362 8.72 -24.42 25.15
C ASP A 362 9.59 -25.66 24.88
N ASP A 363 9.51 -26.70 25.74
CA ASP A 363 10.21 -27.98 25.61
C ASP A 363 9.43 -29.05 24.83
N TYR A 364 8.20 -28.74 24.38
CA TYR A 364 7.35 -29.68 23.63
C TYR A 364 7.31 -29.33 22.15
N ASP A 365 7.49 -30.31 21.29
CA ASP A 365 7.38 -30.12 19.83
C ASP A 365 6.16 -30.86 19.28
N LEU A 366 5.53 -30.30 18.23
CA LEU A 366 4.38 -30.90 17.55
C LEU A 366 4.87 -31.75 16.38
N ASP A 367 4.53 -33.04 16.39
CA ASP A 367 4.91 -34.00 15.35
C ASP A 367 4.46 -33.55 13.95
N PHE A 368 3.29 -32.88 13.87
CA PHE A 368 2.70 -32.45 12.61
C PHE A 368 3.11 -31.01 12.20
N LEU A 369 3.69 -30.25 13.10
CA LEU A 369 4.21 -28.88 12.83
C LEU A 369 5.37 -28.60 13.79
N PRO A 370 6.59 -29.05 13.47
CA PRO A 370 7.76 -28.81 14.32
C PRO A 370 8.07 -27.32 14.49
N LYS A 371 8.57 -26.93 15.68
CA LYS A 371 9.02 -25.58 15.99
C LYS A 371 9.98 -25.01 14.93
N ALA A 372 10.90 -25.85 14.44
CA ALA A 372 11.84 -25.49 13.38
C ALA A 372 11.11 -25.06 12.09
N THR A 373 10.07 -25.78 11.68
CA THR A 373 9.24 -25.45 10.51
C THR A 373 8.57 -24.09 10.66
N VAL A 374 8.03 -23.78 11.84
CA VAL A 374 7.42 -22.46 12.10
C VAL A 374 8.45 -21.31 12.02
N LYS A 375 9.68 -21.56 12.44
CA LYS A 375 10.77 -20.57 12.29
C LYS A 375 11.20 -20.38 10.83
N GLU A 376 11.21 -21.44 10.03
CA GLU A 376 11.45 -21.33 8.58
C GLU A 376 10.30 -20.57 7.90
N PHE A 377 9.05 -20.81 8.31
CA PHE A 377 7.89 -20.05 7.85
C PHE A 377 8.03 -18.54 8.18
N LEU A 378 8.47 -18.18 9.38
CA LEU A 378 8.76 -16.77 9.74
C LEU A 378 9.81 -16.16 8.79
N LYS A 379 10.96 -16.84 8.56
CA LYS A 379 11.99 -16.36 7.64
C LYS A 379 11.42 -16.15 6.23
N HIS A 380 10.61 -17.08 5.76
CA HIS A 380 9.96 -16.99 4.46
C HIS A 380 9.07 -15.77 4.35
N ARG A 381 8.19 -15.52 5.34
CA ARG A 381 7.30 -14.35 5.38
C ARG A 381 8.08 -13.05 5.41
N PHE A 382 9.12 -12.91 6.22
CA PHE A 382 10.00 -11.73 6.20
C PHE A 382 10.65 -11.51 4.84
N ASN A 383 11.14 -12.56 4.20
CA ASN A 383 11.70 -12.49 2.85
C ASN A 383 10.66 -12.05 1.81
N GLN A 384 9.41 -12.51 1.92
CA GLN A 384 8.32 -12.08 1.05
C GLN A 384 8.00 -10.59 1.23
N SER A 385 7.95 -10.11 2.49
CA SER A 385 7.78 -8.69 2.81
C SER A 385 8.88 -7.84 2.15
N LEU A 386 10.14 -8.23 2.28
CA LEU A 386 11.27 -7.52 1.66
C LEU A 386 11.16 -7.52 0.14
N LYS A 387 10.82 -8.66 -0.48
CA LYS A 387 10.63 -8.74 -1.94
C LYS A 387 9.51 -7.86 -2.46
N ALA A 388 8.41 -7.72 -1.70
CA ALA A 388 7.28 -6.88 -2.07
C ALA A 388 7.64 -5.39 -2.23
N ILE A 389 8.75 -4.97 -1.64
CA ILE A 389 9.32 -3.61 -1.76
C ILE A 389 10.68 -3.62 -2.48
N ASP A 390 10.92 -4.57 -3.39
CA ASP A 390 12.14 -4.76 -4.19
C ASP A 390 13.44 -4.81 -3.37
N MET A 391 13.39 -5.28 -2.15
CA MET A 391 14.58 -5.54 -1.34
C MET A 391 15.01 -7.00 -1.45
N LYS A 392 16.31 -7.25 -1.27
CA LYS A 392 16.86 -8.61 -1.29
C LYS A 392 16.43 -9.37 -0.03
N PRO A 393 16.10 -10.67 -0.16
CA PRO A 393 15.89 -11.55 0.98
C PRO A 393 17.07 -11.53 1.95
N LEU A 394 16.79 -11.64 3.25
CA LEU A 394 17.81 -11.69 4.31
C LEU A 394 18.12 -13.09 4.80
N TYR A 395 17.22 -14.03 4.61
CA TYR A 395 17.29 -15.36 5.21
C TYR A 395 17.36 -16.44 4.14
N GLU A 396 18.22 -17.43 4.36
CA GLU A 396 18.11 -18.72 3.69
C GLU A 396 16.96 -19.51 4.35
N VAL A 397 16.18 -20.21 3.54
CA VAL A 397 14.95 -20.88 3.94
C VAL A 397 14.98 -22.33 3.48
N ASP A 398 14.61 -23.25 4.36
CA ASP A 398 14.43 -24.65 4.02
C ASP A 398 13.17 -24.83 3.15
N ALA A 399 13.37 -25.27 1.90
CA ALA A 399 12.29 -25.44 0.93
C ALA A 399 11.31 -26.56 1.32
N GLU A 400 11.78 -27.63 1.96
CA GLU A 400 10.93 -28.74 2.40
C GLU A 400 10.03 -28.29 3.57
N ALA A 401 10.60 -27.57 4.52
CA ALA A 401 9.84 -26.98 5.62
C ALA A 401 8.74 -26.04 5.09
N ILE A 402 9.04 -25.20 4.09
CA ILE A 402 8.04 -24.31 3.51
C ILE A 402 6.96 -25.08 2.75
N ALA A 403 7.33 -26.06 1.93
CA ALA A 403 6.36 -26.89 1.21
C ALA A 403 5.35 -27.55 2.17
N SER A 404 5.79 -27.95 3.38
CA SER A 404 4.91 -28.51 4.40
C SER A 404 3.87 -27.51 4.97
N THR A 405 4.04 -26.20 4.73
CA THR A 405 3.15 -25.14 5.20
C THR A 405 2.32 -24.50 4.07
N GLU A 406 2.48 -24.91 2.81
CA GLU A 406 1.77 -24.34 1.63
C GLU A 406 0.25 -24.41 1.78
N TRP A 407 -0.29 -25.48 2.39
CA TRP A 407 -1.71 -25.62 2.67
C TRP A 407 -2.30 -24.40 3.41
N PHE A 408 -1.54 -23.81 4.32
CA PHE A 408 -1.99 -22.64 5.08
C PHE A 408 -2.16 -21.42 4.17
N VAL A 409 -1.20 -21.18 3.28
CA VAL A 409 -1.27 -20.09 2.29
C VAL A 409 -2.42 -20.32 1.33
N GLU A 410 -2.60 -21.57 0.84
CA GLU A 410 -3.72 -21.94 -0.02
C GLU A 410 -5.07 -21.73 0.67
N GLU A 411 -5.20 -22.05 1.95
CA GLU A 411 -6.45 -21.90 2.72
C GLU A 411 -6.82 -20.40 2.93
N ILE A 412 -5.84 -19.55 3.16
CA ILE A 412 -6.03 -18.11 3.26
C ILE A 412 -6.36 -17.49 1.89
N LEU A 413 -5.65 -17.88 0.82
CA LEU A 413 -5.80 -17.32 -0.51
C LEU A 413 -6.95 -17.94 -1.31
N SER A 414 -7.36 -19.20 -1.03
CA SER A 414 -8.26 -20.00 -1.86
C SER A 414 -9.71 -19.55 -1.85
N THR A 415 -10.11 -18.63 -0.97
CA THR A 415 -11.49 -18.15 -0.89
C THR A 415 -11.63 -16.73 -1.46
N LYS A 416 -12.73 -16.50 -2.14
CA LYS A 416 -13.37 -15.25 -2.65
C LYS A 416 -12.55 -13.94 -2.76
N ASN A 417 -11.50 -13.76 -1.93
CA ASN A 417 -10.66 -12.56 -1.94
C ASN A 417 -9.64 -12.54 -3.08
N VAL A 418 -9.10 -13.72 -3.48
CA VAL A 418 -8.24 -13.81 -4.68
C VAL A 418 -9.07 -13.52 -5.93
N ASP A 419 -10.34 -13.96 -5.96
CA ASP A 419 -11.29 -13.60 -7.00
C ASP A 419 -11.60 -12.09 -7.03
N PHE A 420 -11.52 -11.40 -5.90
CA PHE A 420 -11.75 -9.96 -5.82
C PHE A 420 -10.62 -9.16 -6.51
N PHE A 421 -9.36 -9.50 -6.27
CA PHE A 421 -8.22 -8.81 -6.87
C PHE A 421 -7.88 -9.33 -8.29
N VAL A 422 -8.16 -10.59 -8.61
CA VAL A 422 -7.88 -11.21 -9.92
C VAL A 422 -9.04 -11.06 -10.88
N LYS A 423 -10.28 -11.17 -10.44
CA LYS A 423 -11.46 -10.84 -11.21
C LYS A 423 -11.82 -9.39 -10.95
N ARG A 424 -11.28 -8.46 -11.76
CA ARG A 424 -12.01 -7.21 -12.02
C ARG A 424 -13.43 -7.63 -12.38
N SER A 425 -14.35 -7.44 -11.46
CA SER A 425 -15.73 -7.83 -11.63
C SER A 425 -16.30 -7.17 -12.88
N THR A 426 -16.41 -7.90 -13.98
CA THR A 426 -17.12 -7.47 -15.19
C THR A 426 -18.60 -7.17 -14.90
N ALA A 427 -19.14 -7.62 -13.75
CA ALA A 427 -20.46 -7.27 -13.25
C ALA A 427 -20.54 -5.84 -12.69
N TYR A 428 -19.43 -5.26 -12.19
CA TYR A 428 -19.41 -3.87 -11.70
C TYR A 428 -19.33 -2.85 -12.85
N SER A 429 -18.80 -3.23 -14.00
CA SER A 429 -18.76 -2.37 -15.19
C SER A 429 -20.15 -2.08 -15.80
N LYS A 430 -21.19 -2.83 -15.43
CA LYS A 430 -22.57 -2.62 -15.93
C LYS A 430 -23.37 -1.56 -15.15
N LYS A 431 -22.88 -1.05 -14.02
CA LYS A 431 -23.57 -0.04 -13.20
C LYS A 431 -22.84 1.30 -13.04
N THR A 432 -21.67 1.47 -13.63
CA THR A 432 -21.00 2.76 -13.67
C THR A 432 -21.33 3.51 -14.96
N LYS A 433 -22.59 3.86 -15.19
CA LYS A 433 -22.83 5.18 -15.74
C LYS A 433 -22.60 6.14 -14.58
N ALA A 434 -21.42 6.71 -14.53
CA ALA A 434 -21.24 7.94 -13.78
C ALA A 434 -22.21 8.94 -14.41
N PHE A 435 -23.21 9.38 -13.65
CA PHE A 435 -23.98 10.54 -14.02
C PHE A 435 -23.00 11.70 -14.09
N THR A 436 -22.80 12.24 -15.27
CA THR A 436 -22.06 13.49 -15.48
C THR A 436 -23.02 14.66 -15.28
N GLU A 437 -22.48 15.88 -15.08
CA GLU A 437 -23.31 17.09 -15.01
C GLU A 437 -24.25 17.20 -16.22
N ASP A 438 -23.87 16.68 -17.39
CA ASP A 438 -24.67 16.65 -18.62
C ASP A 438 -25.88 15.70 -18.57
N ASP A 439 -25.95 14.78 -17.61
CA ASP A 439 -27.08 13.87 -17.41
C ASP A 439 -28.14 14.44 -16.42
N LEU A 440 -27.88 15.61 -15.83
CA LEU A 440 -28.75 16.24 -14.82
C LEU A 440 -29.50 17.48 -15.32
N PHE A 441 -29.21 17.96 -16.56
CA PHE A 441 -29.91 19.11 -17.16
C PHE A 441 -30.16 18.89 -18.65
#